data_f45fbb418278d952bbbd2305a84df068
#
_entry.id   f45fbb418278d952bbbd2305a84df068
#
_cell.length_a   1.000
_cell.length_b   1.000
_cell.length_c   1.000
_cell.angle_alpha   90.00
_cell.angle_beta   90.00
_cell.angle_gamma   90.00
#
_symmetry.space_group_name_H-M   'P 1'
#
loop_
_entity.id
_entity.type
_entity.pdbx_description
1 polymer ?
#
loop_
_entity_poly.entity_id
_entity_poly.type
_entity_poly.pdbx_seq_one_letter_code
_entity_poly.pdbx_strand_id
1 'polypeptide(L)'
;MNSLFYRIVFNKARGMLMVVADIARRGRGGNTRRGRCAPAGIIASLSPVCFAIWLAAGLCSFPAYSAIVADRNAPGNQQATVISTANGLPQVNIQTPGPEGVSRNQYTQFDVDSRGAILNNSHSNTQTRLAGNITGNPWLAKGEARIILNEVNSRDPSRLNGFIEVAGRRAEVVIANPSGITCNGCGFINAERTTLAAGKALMDGGRLKGFDVDKGRLSIEGRGLLAEDSDYTALIARAVNVNARMQVGGELRITTGHNETDPRGNITRLKPGEDAGKPAFALDVSALGGMYAGKIIMEGTEKGVGVRNAGELGAMAGTLSLRADGQLVNSGVLAGQGDLSVAAKGDLRNTGSLTAGGDVELTAPGTLNNEGVIRGGQDVRLTAAGIYSSEKSTLLAGAPAATTDGTKGDLVLTSGGELKARGQNKAAGKIVASGTGVDVSGSRTEAKAVTLTATERGISTAGAELRGQDTVSLRAATGIDNTAGRVSGGRLTIHSPEITNTRGLLNQEGTPDLLLSQHTL
;
A
#
# COMPACT_ATOMS: atom_id res chain seq x y z
N MET A 1 -13.29 26.76 -10.58
CA MET A 1 -14.54 26.43 -9.85
C MET A 1 -15.18 25.23 -10.54
N ASN A 2 -14.98 24.01 -10.00
CA ASN A 2 -15.61 22.81 -10.53
C ASN A 2 -17.03 22.71 -9.98
N SER A 3 -18.03 22.95 -10.82
CA SER A 3 -19.43 22.68 -10.50
C SER A 3 -19.63 21.17 -10.42
N LEU A 4 -20.11 20.69 -9.28
CA LEU A 4 -20.44 19.29 -9.03
C LEU A 4 -21.61 18.87 -9.93
N PHE A 5 -21.38 17.98 -10.87
CA PHE A 5 -22.36 17.48 -11.85
C PHE A 5 -23.30 16.40 -11.28
N TYR A 6 -23.80 16.57 -10.08
CA TYR A 6 -24.79 15.67 -9.49
C TYR A 6 -25.85 16.43 -8.69
N ARG A 7 -27.03 15.81 -8.57
CA ARG A 7 -28.12 16.27 -7.72
C ARG A 7 -28.66 15.14 -6.88
N ILE A 8 -29.20 15.49 -5.72
CA ILE A 8 -29.85 14.54 -4.81
C ILE A 8 -31.34 14.54 -5.12
N VAL A 9 -31.91 13.37 -5.39
CA VAL A 9 -33.36 13.20 -5.61
C VAL A 9 -33.92 12.13 -4.68
N PHE A 10 -35.16 12.35 -4.22
CA PHE A 10 -35.85 11.34 -3.41
C PHE A 10 -36.51 10.31 -4.31
N ASN A 11 -36.09 9.05 -4.18
CA ASN A 11 -36.70 7.93 -4.88
C ASN A 11 -37.89 7.39 -4.10
N LYS A 12 -39.11 7.73 -4.54
CA LYS A 12 -40.36 7.30 -3.88
C LYS A 12 -40.55 5.78 -3.86
N ALA A 13 -40.00 5.04 -4.84
CA ALA A 13 -40.14 3.59 -4.88
C ALA A 13 -39.22 2.86 -3.88
N ARG A 14 -38.12 3.51 -3.48
CA ARG A 14 -37.13 2.96 -2.51
C ARG A 14 -37.16 3.69 -1.16
N GLY A 15 -37.92 4.76 -1.04
CA GLY A 15 -38.04 5.52 0.19
C GLY A 15 -36.76 6.23 0.67
N MET A 16 -35.77 6.47 -0.23
CA MET A 16 -34.49 7.02 0.13
C MET A 16 -34.00 8.12 -0.82
N LEU A 17 -33.07 8.94 -0.32
CA LEU A 17 -32.36 9.93 -1.13
C LEU A 17 -31.29 9.21 -1.98
N MET A 18 -31.24 9.55 -3.26
CA MET A 18 -30.25 9.01 -4.21
C MET A 18 -29.52 10.15 -4.91
N VAL A 19 -28.22 9.97 -5.12
CA VAL A 19 -27.39 10.86 -5.93
C VAL A 19 -27.53 10.43 -7.39
N VAL A 20 -27.90 11.36 -8.27
CA VAL A 20 -28.01 11.11 -9.71
C VAL A 20 -27.20 12.14 -10.49
N ALA A 21 -26.67 11.75 -11.64
CA ALA A 21 -26.00 12.68 -12.53
C ALA A 21 -26.97 13.79 -12.99
N ASP A 22 -26.50 14.99 -13.08
CA ASP A 22 -27.34 16.16 -13.43
C ASP A 22 -27.97 16.07 -14.82
N ILE A 23 -27.37 15.25 -15.70
CA ILE A 23 -27.85 14.96 -17.05
C ILE A 23 -28.95 13.90 -17.11
N ALA A 24 -29.31 13.23 -15.99
CA ALA A 24 -30.33 12.19 -15.99
C ALA A 24 -31.74 12.79 -16.22
N ARG A 25 -32.35 12.46 -17.34
CA ARG A 25 -33.72 12.89 -17.70
C ARG A 25 -34.77 11.99 -17.06
N ARG A 26 -35.90 12.59 -16.61
CA ARG A 26 -37.07 11.84 -16.16
C ARG A 26 -37.65 11.08 -17.34
N GLY A 27 -37.68 9.75 -17.27
CA GLY A 27 -38.47 8.95 -18.21
C GLY A 27 -39.96 9.26 -18.04
N ARG A 28 -40.58 9.85 -19.07
CA ARG A 28 -42.03 10.00 -19.17
C ARG A 28 -42.62 8.64 -19.49
N GLY A 29 -43.46 8.11 -18.61
CA GLY A 29 -44.26 6.93 -18.87
C GLY A 29 -45.22 7.21 -20.02
N GLY A 30 -44.98 6.60 -21.16
CA GLY A 30 -45.90 6.60 -22.31
C GLY A 30 -46.89 5.45 -22.18
N ASN A 31 -48.19 5.78 -22.12
CA ASN A 31 -49.29 4.85 -22.35
C ASN A 31 -49.23 4.33 -23.80
N THR A 32 -49.14 3.02 -24.01
CA THR A 32 -49.48 2.43 -25.28
C THR A 32 -50.36 1.20 -25.13
N ARG A 33 -51.41 1.27 -25.92
CA ARG A 33 -52.57 0.48 -26.22
C ARG A 33 -52.38 -1.07 -26.24
N ARG A 34 -53.55 -1.66 -25.89
CA ARG A 34 -53.95 -3.06 -26.01
C ARG A 34 -53.56 -3.72 -27.33
N GLY A 35 -52.97 -4.90 -27.25
CA GLY A 35 -52.91 -5.93 -28.28
C GLY A 35 -53.15 -7.29 -27.61
N ARG A 36 -54.25 -7.96 -28.00
CA ARG A 36 -54.58 -9.32 -27.57
C ARG A 36 -53.64 -10.34 -28.19
N CYS A 37 -53.26 -11.34 -27.38
CA CYS A 37 -53.38 -12.79 -27.70
C CYS A 37 -52.73 -13.62 -26.58
N ALA A 38 -53.49 -14.56 -26.04
CA ALA A 38 -53.07 -15.64 -25.16
C ALA A 38 -52.41 -16.77 -25.96
N PRO A 39 -51.74 -17.79 -25.40
CA PRO A 39 -52.32 -18.66 -24.35
C PRO A 39 -51.40 -19.05 -23.20
N ALA A 40 -52.08 -19.44 -22.13
CA ALA A 40 -51.79 -20.34 -21.04
C ALA A 40 -50.38 -20.97 -20.92
N GLY A 41 -49.68 -20.66 -19.83
CA GLY A 41 -48.56 -21.39 -19.29
C GLY A 41 -48.56 -21.26 -17.80
N ILE A 42 -49.02 -22.26 -17.12
CA ILE A 42 -48.88 -22.73 -15.74
C ILE A 42 -48.33 -21.68 -14.75
N ILE A 43 -49.22 -20.94 -14.10
CA ILE A 43 -48.93 -20.26 -12.84
C ILE A 43 -49.00 -21.32 -11.75
N ALA A 44 -47.84 -21.82 -11.32
CA ALA A 44 -47.75 -22.58 -10.07
C ALA A 44 -48.18 -21.65 -8.94
N SER A 45 -49.39 -21.80 -8.42
CA SER A 45 -49.88 -21.11 -7.22
C SER A 45 -49.05 -21.59 -6.03
N LEU A 46 -48.03 -20.82 -5.67
CA LEU A 46 -47.38 -20.98 -4.38
C LEU A 46 -48.41 -20.78 -3.29
N SER A 47 -48.69 -21.85 -2.53
CA SER A 47 -49.66 -21.80 -1.42
C SER A 47 -49.24 -20.68 -0.43
N PRO A 48 -50.20 -19.96 0.17
CA PRO A 48 -49.92 -18.91 1.18
C PRO A 48 -49.01 -19.41 2.33
N VAL A 49 -49.02 -20.71 2.59
CA VAL A 49 -48.16 -21.35 3.58
C VAL A 49 -46.70 -21.35 3.16
N CYS A 50 -46.38 -21.63 1.88
CA CYS A 50 -45.02 -21.58 1.38
C CYS A 50 -44.48 -20.15 1.37
N PHE A 51 -45.33 -19.14 1.07
CA PHE A 51 -44.95 -17.74 1.13
C PHE A 51 -44.72 -17.26 2.57
N ALA A 52 -45.57 -17.71 3.53
CA ALA A 52 -45.37 -17.41 4.94
C ALA A 52 -44.09 -18.06 5.52
N ILE A 53 -43.75 -19.28 5.09
CA ILE A 53 -42.50 -19.96 5.48
C ILE A 53 -41.30 -19.21 4.85
N TRP A 54 -41.40 -18.75 3.60
CA TRP A 54 -40.33 -17.98 2.96
C TRP A 54 -40.15 -16.59 3.61
N LEU A 55 -41.25 -15.94 3.99
CA LEU A 55 -41.20 -14.67 4.73
C LEU A 55 -40.66 -14.87 6.15
N ALA A 56 -41.03 -15.95 6.83
CA ALA A 56 -40.51 -16.28 8.16
C ALA A 56 -39.03 -16.69 8.13
N ALA A 57 -38.60 -17.42 7.10
CA ALA A 57 -37.18 -17.74 6.86
C ALA A 57 -36.36 -16.52 6.44
N GLY A 58 -36.95 -15.57 5.70
CA GLY A 58 -36.30 -14.32 5.28
C GLY A 58 -36.21 -13.26 6.40
N LEU A 59 -37.00 -13.37 7.46
CA LEU A 59 -36.95 -12.51 8.64
C LEU A 59 -36.06 -13.04 9.77
N CYS A 60 -35.61 -14.30 9.69
CA CYS A 60 -34.51 -14.79 10.50
C CYS A 60 -33.19 -14.30 9.92
N SER A 61 -32.94 -13.00 9.94
CA SER A 61 -31.59 -12.49 10.07
C SER A 61 -31.10 -12.99 11.43
N PHE A 62 -30.46 -14.18 11.45
CA PHE A 62 -29.67 -14.56 12.60
C PHE A 62 -28.66 -13.43 12.76
N PRO A 63 -28.65 -12.68 13.89
CA PRO A 63 -27.55 -11.82 14.17
C PRO A 63 -26.33 -12.75 14.09
N ALA A 64 -25.36 -12.42 13.24
CA ALA A 64 -24.07 -13.06 13.27
C ALA A 64 -23.52 -12.78 14.67
N TYR A 65 -23.74 -13.69 15.60
CA TYR A 65 -23.20 -13.56 16.94
C TYR A 65 -21.70 -13.53 16.79
N SER A 66 -21.13 -12.36 17.02
CA SER A 66 -19.73 -12.25 17.35
C SER A 66 -19.48 -13.19 18.51
N ALA A 67 -18.67 -14.19 18.27
CA ALA A 67 -18.37 -15.15 19.29
C ALA A 67 -16.87 -15.13 19.58
N ILE A 68 -16.51 -14.72 20.78
CA ILE A 68 -15.19 -15.01 21.33
C ILE A 68 -15.36 -16.26 22.18
N VAL A 69 -14.83 -17.40 21.69
CA VAL A 69 -15.00 -18.71 22.31
C VAL A 69 -13.63 -19.27 22.69
N ALA A 70 -13.36 -19.37 23.98
CA ALA A 70 -12.12 -19.98 24.46
C ALA A 70 -12.02 -21.45 24.04
N ASP A 71 -10.82 -21.88 23.69
CA ASP A 71 -10.54 -23.28 23.35
C ASP A 71 -10.49 -24.13 24.63
N ARG A 72 -11.51 -24.95 24.85
CA ARG A 72 -11.59 -25.83 26.00
C ARG A 72 -10.58 -26.98 25.98
N ASN A 73 -9.94 -27.23 24.84
CA ASN A 73 -8.90 -28.25 24.72
C ASN A 73 -7.50 -27.67 24.99
N ALA A 74 -7.38 -26.36 25.10
CA ALA A 74 -6.13 -25.72 25.46
C ALA A 74 -5.74 -26.01 26.92
N PRO A 75 -4.44 -25.87 27.29
CA PRO A 75 -4.04 -25.92 28.69
C PRO A 75 -4.83 -24.91 29.55
N GLY A 76 -5.22 -25.29 30.76
CA GLY A 76 -6.10 -24.47 31.61
C GLY A 76 -5.60 -23.04 31.86
N ASN A 77 -4.28 -22.86 31.93
CA ASN A 77 -3.64 -21.53 32.06
C ASN A 77 -3.57 -20.76 30.72
N GLN A 78 -4.23 -21.24 29.68
CA GLN A 78 -4.33 -20.57 28.35
C GLN A 78 -5.80 -20.45 27.89
N GLN A 79 -6.75 -20.88 28.72
CA GLN A 79 -8.18 -20.76 28.48
C GLN A 79 -8.69 -19.45 29.07
N ALA A 80 -8.86 -18.42 28.24
CA ALA A 80 -9.41 -17.14 28.69
C ALA A 80 -10.85 -17.29 29.22
N THR A 81 -11.22 -16.52 30.21
CA THR A 81 -12.59 -16.47 30.70
C THR A 81 -13.34 -15.34 29.99
N VAL A 82 -14.34 -15.71 29.20
CA VAL A 82 -15.18 -14.76 28.47
C VAL A 82 -16.48 -14.55 29.21
N ILE A 83 -16.76 -13.31 29.60
CA ILE A 83 -17.99 -12.90 30.29
C ILE A 83 -18.64 -11.72 29.54
N SER A 84 -19.85 -11.35 29.91
CA SER A 84 -20.52 -10.16 29.38
C SER A 84 -20.40 -9.00 30.36
N THR A 85 -20.10 -7.81 29.84
CA THR A 85 -20.19 -6.56 30.59
C THR A 85 -21.65 -6.16 30.83
N ALA A 86 -21.89 -5.13 31.65
CA ALA A 86 -23.22 -4.64 31.96
C ALA A 86 -24.01 -4.17 30.70
N ASN A 87 -23.33 -3.68 29.67
CA ASN A 87 -23.93 -3.29 28.38
C ASN A 87 -23.90 -4.39 27.33
N GLY A 88 -23.57 -5.65 27.71
CA GLY A 88 -23.63 -6.84 26.86
C GLY A 88 -22.45 -7.00 25.91
N LEU A 89 -21.33 -6.26 26.09
CA LEU A 89 -20.11 -6.51 25.34
C LEU A 89 -19.34 -7.73 25.88
N PRO A 90 -18.67 -8.50 25.01
CA PRO A 90 -17.76 -9.54 25.48
C PRO A 90 -16.56 -8.91 26.20
N GLN A 91 -16.33 -9.37 27.43
CA GLN A 91 -15.15 -9.09 28.23
C GLN A 91 -14.32 -10.35 28.37
N VAL A 92 -13.10 -10.30 27.90
CA VAL A 92 -12.13 -11.37 28.04
C VAL A 92 -11.26 -11.08 29.27
N ASN A 93 -11.44 -11.84 30.34
CA ASN A 93 -10.46 -11.87 31.42
C ASN A 93 -9.29 -12.74 30.94
N ILE A 94 -8.22 -12.06 30.54
CA ILE A 94 -7.01 -12.70 30.02
C ILE A 94 -6.33 -13.54 31.10
N GLN A 95 -5.57 -14.54 30.69
CA GLN A 95 -4.85 -15.44 31.59
C GLN A 95 -3.65 -14.75 32.25
N THR A 96 -3.24 -15.30 33.39
CA THR A 96 -2.04 -14.85 34.12
C THR A 96 -0.83 -14.80 33.16
N PRO A 97 -0.14 -13.66 33.04
CA PRO A 97 1.05 -13.59 32.21
C PRO A 97 2.19 -14.43 32.79
N GLY A 98 2.94 -15.06 31.88
CA GLY A 98 4.18 -15.76 32.25
C GLY A 98 5.30 -14.80 32.68
N PRO A 99 6.48 -15.32 33.07
CA PRO A 99 7.62 -14.51 33.51
C PRO A 99 8.05 -13.44 32.49
N GLU A 100 7.87 -13.73 31.20
CA GLU A 100 8.17 -12.80 30.10
C GLU A 100 7.06 -11.77 29.83
N GLY A 101 6.02 -11.74 30.68
CA GLY A 101 4.91 -10.79 30.58
C GLY A 101 3.91 -11.08 29.45
N VAL A 102 3.90 -12.29 28.92
CA VAL A 102 2.96 -12.73 27.87
C VAL A 102 1.76 -13.44 28.50
N SER A 103 0.57 -12.88 28.35
CA SER A 103 -0.69 -13.56 28.60
C SER A 103 -1.11 -14.29 27.33
N ARG A 104 -1.02 -15.62 27.33
CA ARG A 104 -1.40 -16.46 26.20
C ARG A 104 -2.83 -16.94 26.35
N ASN A 105 -3.67 -16.64 25.39
CA ASN A 105 -5.10 -16.96 25.39
C ASN A 105 -5.45 -17.68 24.10
N GLN A 106 -6.02 -18.88 24.20
CA GLN A 106 -6.35 -19.72 23.05
C GLN A 106 -7.86 -19.81 22.85
N TYR A 107 -8.27 -19.75 21.59
CA TYR A 107 -9.66 -19.70 21.17
C TYR A 107 -9.96 -20.70 20.06
N THR A 108 -11.17 -21.20 20.02
CA THR A 108 -11.73 -21.86 18.82
C THR A 108 -12.34 -20.81 17.87
N GLN A 109 -12.76 -19.64 18.39
CA GLN A 109 -13.29 -18.55 17.59
C GLN A 109 -12.95 -17.20 18.26
N PHE A 110 -12.47 -16.24 17.48
CA PHE A 110 -12.21 -14.89 17.93
C PHE A 110 -12.78 -13.90 16.91
N ASP A 111 -14.09 -13.65 17.05
CA ASP A 111 -14.82 -12.68 16.21
C ASP A 111 -15.29 -11.52 17.08
N VAL A 112 -15.14 -10.30 16.59
CA VAL A 112 -15.57 -9.07 17.27
C VAL A 112 -16.63 -8.39 16.42
N ASP A 113 -17.80 -8.15 16.98
CA ASP A 113 -18.89 -7.44 16.30
C ASP A 113 -18.68 -5.92 16.29
N SER A 114 -19.57 -5.18 15.66
CA SER A 114 -19.45 -3.70 15.53
C SER A 114 -19.51 -2.94 16.85
N ARG A 115 -19.93 -3.57 17.95
CA ARG A 115 -19.96 -2.97 19.30
C ARG A 115 -18.59 -3.04 19.97
N GLY A 116 -17.75 -4.01 19.59
CA GLY A 116 -16.41 -4.19 20.11
C GLY A 116 -16.26 -5.28 21.17
N ALA A 117 -15.09 -5.35 21.77
CA ALA A 117 -14.73 -6.29 22.83
C ALA A 117 -13.73 -5.67 23.80
N ILE A 118 -13.70 -6.19 25.04
CA ILE A 118 -12.76 -5.77 26.08
C ILE A 118 -11.75 -6.89 26.36
N LEU A 119 -10.47 -6.58 26.31
CA LEU A 119 -9.39 -7.40 26.86
C LEU A 119 -9.04 -6.86 28.25
N ASN A 120 -9.47 -7.55 29.30
CA ASN A 120 -9.31 -7.05 30.67
C ASN A 120 -7.90 -7.30 31.21
N ASN A 121 -7.05 -6.27 31.12
CA ASN A 121 -5.68 -6.24 31.64
C ASN A 121 -5.57 -5.37 32.90
N SER A 122 -6.55 -5.51 33.81
CA SER A 122 -6.53 -4.82 35.10
C SER A 122 -6.84 -5.80 36.22
N HIS A 123 -6.03 -5.82 37.28
CA HIS A 123 -6.30 -6.60 38.50
C HIS A 123 -7.36 -5.96 39.39
N SER A 124 -7.64 -4.67 39.20
CA SER A 124 -8.64 -3.91 39.93
C SER A 124 -9.77 -3.42 39.03
N ASN A 125 -10.88 -2.98 39.63
CA ASN A 125 -11.96 -2.35 38.87
C ASN A 125 -11.42 -1.15 38.10
N THR A 126 -11.83 -1.02 36.85
CA THR A 126 -11.33 0.03 35.95
C THR A 126 -12.40 0.55 35.02
N GLN A 127 -12.20 1.78 34.55
CA GLN A 127 -13.05 2.45 33.56
C GLN A 127 -12.59 2.09 32.15
N THR A 128 -13.54 1.77 31.28
CA THR A 128 -13.32 1.55 29.84
C THR A 128 -14.15 2.54 29.02
N ARG A 129 -13.73 2.78 27.77
CA ARG A 129 -14.47 3.63 26.82
C ARG A 129 -15.70 2.92 26.27
N LEU A 130 -15.60 1.60 26.01
CA LEU A 130 -16.65 0.82 25.36
C LEU A 130 -17.70 0.28 26.34
N ALA A 131 -17.31 -0.07 27.57
CA ALA A 131 -18.18 -0.77 28.52
C ALA A 131 -18.42 -0.03 29.85
N GLY A 132 -17.85 1.17 30.04
CA GLY A 132 -17.87 1.87 31.30
C GLY A 132 -17.02 1.16 32.38
N ASN A 133 -17.51 1.13 33.64
CA ASN A 133 -16.82 0.44 34.72
C ASN A 133 -16.94 -1.07 34.57
N ILE A 134 -15.82 -1.76 34.67
CA ILE A 134 -15.72 -3.21 34.71
C ILE A 134 -14.98 -3.70 35.97
N THR A 135 -15.28 -4.92 36.38
CA THR A 135 -14.59 -5.56 37.50
C THR A 135 -13.18 -6.01 37.11
N GLY A 136 -12.27 -5.99 38.09
CA GLY A 136 -10.91 -6.47 37.92
C GLY A 136 -10.85 -7.92 37.49
N ASN A 137 -9.78 -8.28 36.80
CA ASN A 137 -9.51 -9.64 36.35
C ASN A 137 -8.84 -10.45 37.46
N PRO A 138 -9.49 -11.50 37.97
CA PRO A 138 -8.95 -12.30 39.08
C PRO A 138 -7.67 -13.07 38.74
N TRP A 139 -7.40 -13.30 37.45
CA TRP A 139 -6.18 -13.97 37.00
C TRP A 139 -4.93 -13.10 37.06
N LEU A 140 -5.07 -11.80 37.28
CA LEU A 140 -3.96 -10.83 37.28
C LEU A 140 -3.43 -10.47 38.68
N ALA A 141 -3.65 -11.30 39.69
CA ALA A 141 -3.14 -11.09 41.03
C ALA A 141 -1.60 -10.94 41.09
N LYS A 142 -0.87 -11.48 40.11
CA LYS A 142 0.61 -11.36 40.01
C LYS A 142 1.08 -10.21 39.10
N GLY A 143 0.17 -9.40 38.58
CA GLY A 143 0.43 -8.27 37.71
C GLY A 143 -0.18 -8.40 36.30
N GLU A 144 -0.22 -7.29 35.60
CA GLU A 144 -0.78 -7.14 34.27
C GLU A 144 0.19 -7.62 33.18
N ALA A 145 -0.38 -8.02 32.03
CA ALA A 145 0.38 -8.42 30.87
C ALA A 145 1.04 -7.24 30.14
N ARG A 146 2.20 -7.47 29.56
CA ARG A 146 2.82 -6.60 28.57
C ARG A 146 2.36 -6.95 27.15
N ILE A 147 2.13 -8.26 26.90
CA ILE A 147 1.67 -8.77 25.61
C ILE A 147 0.43 -9.63 25.87
N ILE A 148 -0.66 -9.33 25.18
CA ILE A 148 -1.88 -10.12 25.18
C ILE A 148 -1.93 -10.88 23.86
N LEU A 149 -1.54 -12.16 23.90
CA LEU A 149 -1.54 -13.02 22.74
C LEU A 149 -2.87 -13.76 22.66
N ASN A 150 -3.62 -13.51 21.59
CA ASN A 150 -4.88 -14.18 21.27
C ASN A 150 -4.64 -15.10 20.07
N GLU A 151 -4.62 -16.42 20.31
CA GLU A 151 -4.40 -17.44 19.28
C GLU A 151 -5.69 -18.17 18.94
N VAL A 152 -5.99 -18.33 17.67
CA VAL A 152 -7.12 -19.11 17.19
C VAL A 152 -6.63 -20.44 16.63
N ASN A 153 -7.14 -21.55 17.21
CA ASN A 153 -6.71 -22.92 16.87
C ASN A 153 -7.64 -23.63 15.87
N SER A 154 -8.77 -23.00 15.51
CA SER A 154 -9.71 -23.57 14.53
C SER A 154 -9.30 -23.29 13.09
N ARG A 155 -10.11 -23.78 12.15
CA ARG A 155 -9.96 -23.47 10.71
C ARG A 155 -10.80 -22.28 10.27
N ASP A 156 -11.48 -21.60 11.19
CA ASP A 156 -12.35 -20.48 10.89
C ASP A 156 -11.56 -19.16 10.94
N PRO A 157 -11.61 -18.34 9.89
CA PRO A 157 -10.98 -17.03 9.90
C PRO A 157 -11.62 -16.10 10.96
N SER A 158 -10.85 -15.23 11.55
CA SER A 158 -11.33 -14.20 12.47
C SER A 158 -11.95 -13.01 11.72
N ARG A 159 -13.11 -12.54 12.22
CA ARG A 159 -13.80 -11.36 11.72
C ARG A 159 -13.80 -10.27 12.78
N LEU A 160 -13.07 -9.20 12.51
CA LEU A 160 -12.91 -8.08 13.43
C LEU A 160 -13.71 -6.88 12.88
N ASN A 161 -14.94 -6.71 13.37
CA ASN A 161 -15.87 -5.69 12.87
C ASN A 161 -16.04 -4.50 13.83
N GLY A 162 -15.31 -4.45 14.92
CA GLY A 162 -15.39 -3.41 15.95
C GLY A 162 -14.09 -3.23 16.72
N PHE A 163 -14.11 -2.28 17.65
CA PHE A 163 -12.94 -1.94 18.45
C PHE A 163 -12.63 -3.02 19.51
N ILE A 164 -11.36 -3.22 19.75
CA ILE A 164 -10.82 -4.03 20.84
C ILE A 164 -10.14 -3.08 21.83
N GLU A 165 -10.67 -3.00 23.05
CA GLU A 165 -10.13 -2.14 24.09
C GLU A 165 -9.36 -2.95 25.12
N VAL A 166 -8.13 -2.55 25.40
CA VAL A 166 -7.36 -3.06 26.56
C VAL A 166 -7.78 -2.27 27.80
N ALA A 167 -8.45 -2.94 28.72
CA ALA A 167 -8.82 -2.32 29.99
C ALA A 167 -7.63 -2.30 30.97
N GLY A 168 -7.45 -1.22 31.69
CA GLY A 168 -6.39 -1.03 32.66
C GLY A 168 -5.04 -0.69 32.03
N ARG A 169 -4.00 -1.48 32.32
CA ARG A 169 -2.66 -1.22 31.83
C ARG A 169 -2.56 -1.44 30.32
N ARG A 170 -1.99 -0.46 29.63
CA ARG A 170 -1.67 -0.53 28.19
C ARG A 170 -0.78 -1.74 27.89
N ALA A 171 -1.04 -2.44 26.80
CA ALA A 171 -0.30 -3.64 26.41
C ALA A 171 -0.24 -3.77 24.87
N GLU A 172 0.68 -4.60 24.40
CA GLU A 172 0.69 -5.07 23.03
C GLU A 172 -0.46 -6.08 22.81
N VAL A 173 -1.27 -5.89 21.78
CA VAL A 173 -2.34 -6.80 21.39
C VAL A 173 -1.91 -7.58 20.14
N VAL A 174 -1.86 -8.90 20.28
CA VAL A 174 -1.56 -9.82 19.18
C VAL A 174 -2.79 -10.67 18.91
N ILE A 175 -3.23 -10.72 17.65
CA ILE A 175 -4.24 -11.65 17.17
C ILE A 175 -3.59 -12.54 16.13
N ALA A 176 -3.47 -13.84 16.42
CA ALA A 176 -2.83 -14.83 15.56
C ALA A 176 -3.86 -15.86 15.10
N ASN A 177 -4.16 -15.91 13.81
CA ASN A 177 -5.07 -16.88 13.22
C ASN A 177 -4.53 -17.40 11.87
N PRO A 178 -3.99 -18.63 11.82
CA PRO A 178 -3.46 -19.22 10.58
C PRO A 178 -4.50 -19.34 9.45
N SER A 179 -5.79 -19.35 9.79
CA SER A 179 -6.89 -19.44 8.82
C SER A 179 -7.24 -18.11 8.16
N GLY A 180 -6.67 -17.00 8.66
CA GLY A 180 -6.86 -15.66 8.11
C GLY A 180 -7.59 -14.72 9.06
N ILE A 181 -7.52 -13.42 8.72
CA ILE A 181 -8.13 -12.34 9.49
C ILE A 181 -8.78 -11.36 8.52
N THR A 182 -10.04 -11.01 8.78
CA THR A 182 -10.74 -9.93 8.08
C THR A 182 -11.04 -8.80 9.06
N CYS A 183 -10.63 -7.60 8.73
CA CYS A 183 -10.92 -6.38 9.47
C CYS A 183 -11.92 -5.52 8.67
N ASN A 184 -13.09 -5.26 9.26
CA ASN A 184 -14.13 -4.40 8.69
C ASN A 184 -14.60 -3.39 9.73
N GLY A 185 -13.81 -2.35 9.95
CA GLY A 185 -14.00 -1.38 11.03
C GLY A 185 -13.40 -1.86 12.35
N CYS A 186 -12.37 -2.66 12.29
CA CYS A 186 -11.60 -3.00 13.46
C CYS A 186 -10.75 -1.81 13.93
N GLY A 187 -10.57 -1.68 15.22
CA GLY A 187 -9.73 -0.67 15.82
C GLY A 187 -9.22 -1.11 17.19
N PHE A 188 -8.26 -0.38 17.71
CA PHE A 188 -7.63 -0.71 18.97
C PHE A 188 -7.60 0.52 19.88
N ILE A 189 -8.03 0.32 21.13
CA ILE A 189 -8.05 1.35 22.16
C ILE A 189 -7.10 0.91 23.29
N ASN A 190 -6.23 1.81 23.73
CA ASN A 190 -5.25 1.58 24.78
C ASN A 190 -4.27 0.42 24.48
N ALA A 191 -4.04 0.14 23.18
CA ALA A 191 -3.03 -0.80 22.72
C ALA A 191 -1.73 -0.04 22.39
N GLU A 192 -0.62 -0.45 23.00
CA GLU A 192 0.71 0.12 22.72
C GLU A 192 1.17 -0.27 21.31
N ARG A 193 0.99 -1.54 20.99
CA ARG A 193 1.29 -2.14 19.70
C ARG A 193 0.18 -3.06 19.30
N THR A 194 0.02 -3.23 18.00
CA THR A 194 -0.99 -4.10 17.43
C THR A 194 -0.36 -5.02 16.39
N THR A 195 -0.58 -6.33 16.53
CA THR A 195 -0.13 -7.31 15.54
C THR A 195 -1.30 -8.17 15.08
N LEU A 196 -1.60 -8.12 13.80
CA LEU A 196 -2.53 -9.04 13.13
C LEU A 196 -1.71 -10.03 12.31
N ALA A 197 -1.63 -11.28 12.78
CA ALA A 197 -0.83 -12.31 12.14
C ALA A 197 -1.74 -13.43 11.60
N ALA A 198 -1.85 -13.55 10.28
CA ALA A 198 -2.48 -14.69 9.63
C ALA A 198 -1.49 -15.88 9.57
N GLY A 199 -0.95 -16.23 10.72
CA GLY A 199 0.05 -17.27 10.95
C GLY A 199 -0.05 -17.84 12.35
N LYS A 200 0.68 -18.93 12.60
CA LYS A 200 0.75 -19.58 13.91
C LYS A 200 1.80 -18.86 14.78
N ALA A 201 1.44 -18.56 16.03
CA ALA A 201 2.41 -18.01 16.98
C ALA A 201 3.50 -19.04 17.34
N LEU A 202 4.74 -18.62 17.33
CA LEU A 202 5.91 -19.40 17.74
C LEU A 202 6.29 -18.97 19.15
N MET A 203 6.27 -19.94 20.09
CA MET A 203 6.59 -19.71 21.49
C MET A 203 7.91 -20.39 21.87
N ASP A 204 8.66 -19.77 22.76
CA ASP A 204 9.90 -20.30 23.33
C ASP A 204 10.00 -19.91 24.81
N GLY A 205 9.96 -20.89 25.72
CA GLY A 205 10.08 -20.65 27.16
C GLY A 205 9.04 -19.66 27.73
N GLY A 206 7.83 -19.56 27.14
CA GLY A 206 6.80 -18.58 27.54
C GLY A 206 6.92 -17.20 26.87
N ARG A 207 7.96 -16.98 26.05
CA ARG A 207 8.16 -15.78 25.24
C ARG A 207 7.57 -15.97 23.85
N LEU A 208 6.95 -14.94 23.32
CA LEU A 208 6.56 -14.89 21.91
C LEU A 208 7.84 -14.70 21.07
N LYS A 209 8.17 -15.70 20.24
CA LYS A 209 9.35 -15.71 19.36
C LYS A 209 9.05 -15.12 17.99
N GLY A 210 7.79 -15.22 17.54
CA GLY A 210 7.36 -14.73 16.24
C GLY A 210 6.18 -15.49 15.68
N PHE A 211 6.10 -15.53 14.35
CA PHE A 211 4.98 -16.15 13.64
C PHE A 211 5.47 -17.03 12.49
N ASP A 212 4.79 -18.15 12.32
CA ASP A 212 4.95 -19.05 11.18
C ASP A 212 3.80 -18.84 10.21
N VAL A 213 4.09 -18.25 9.05
CA VAL A 213 3.11 -17.95 7.99
C VAL A 213 3.15 -19.04 6.92
N ASP A 214 1.97 -19.60 6.64
CA ASP A 214 1.81 -20.63 5.60
C ASP A 214 0.80 -20.19 4.53
N LYS A 215 -0.51 -20.21 4.82
CA LYS A 215 -1.58 -19.93 3.85
C LYS A 215 -2.44 -18.73 4.21
N GLY A 216 -2.37 -18.29 5.45
CA GLY A 216 -3.24 -17.25 6.00
C GLY A 216 -3.19 -15.95 5.23
N ARG A 217 -4.37 -15.38 4.97
CA ARG A 217 -4.53 -14.08 4.30
C ARG A 217 -5.13 -13.06 5.25
N LEU A 218 -4.83 -11.80 5.02
CA LEU A 218 -5.39 -10.69 5.77
C LEU A 218 -6.11 -9.76 4.81
N SER A 219 -7.35 -9.37 5.16
CA SER A 219 -8.16 -8.44 4.37
C SER A 219 -8.62 -7.27 5.22
N ILE A 220 -8.45 -6.05 4.69
CA ILE A 220 -9.00 -4.82 5.27
C ILE A 220 -10.14 -4.36 4.37
N GLU A 221 -11.34 -4.30 4.91
CA GLU A 221 -12.57 -4.11 4.14
C GLU A 221 -13.51 -3.08 4.78
N GLY A 222 -14.51 -2.65 4.05
CA GLY A 222 -15.63 -1.85 4.52
C GLY A 222 -15.23 -0.57 5.24
N ARG A 223 -15.26 -0.56 6.57
CA ARG A 223 -14.92 0.59 7.41
C ARG A 223 -13.42 0.70 7.74
N GLY A 224 -12.62 -0.26 7.28
CA GLY A 224 -11.16 -0.22 7.40
C GLY A 224 -10.62 -0.58 8.77
N LEU A 225 -9.40 -0.11 9.05
CA LEU A 225 -8.66 -0.33 10.30
C LEU A 225 -8.25 1.01 10.92
N LEU A 226 -8.49 1.16 12.22
CA LEU A 226 -8.12 2.35 13.00
C LEU A 226 -7.23 1.97 14.19
N ALA A 227 -5.96 2.36 14.14
CA ALA A 227 -4.96 2.11 15.17
C ALA A 227 -4.11 3.37 15.43
N GLU A 228 -4.76 4.53 15.57
CA GLU A 228 -4.10 5.83 15.74
C GLU A 228 -3.30 5.92 17.04
N ASP A 229 -3.80 5.28 18.10
CA ASP A 229 -3.14 5.26 19.42
C ASP A 229 -1.96 4.26 19.50
N SER A 230 -1.74 3.45 18.45
CA SER A 230 -0.67 2.44 18.43
C SER A 230 0.63 3.02 17.87
N ASP A 231 1.71 2.84 18.61
CA ASP A 231 3.05 3.29 18.18
C ASP A 231 3.60 2.41 17.04
N TYR A 232 3.07 1.20 16.93
CA TYR A 232 3.48 0.21 15.95
C TYR A 232 2.32 -0.74 15.60
N THR A 233 2.10 -0.95 14.30
CA THR A 233 1.12 -1.93 13.82
C THR A 233 1.80 -2.86 12.82
N ALA A 234 1.69 -4.17 13.05
CA ALA A 234 2.21 -5.19 12.15
C ALA A 234 1.05 -5.98 11.50
N LEU A 235 1.11 -6.13 10.18
CA LEU A 235 0.27 -7.05 9.40
C LEU A 235 1.17 -8.14 8.84
N ILE A 236 0.98 -9.38 9.28
CA ILE A 236 1.84 -10.52 8.94
C ILE A 236 0.95 -11.59 8.31
N ALA A 237 1.15 -11.90 7.02
CA ALA A 237 0.30 -12.83 6.30
C ALA A 237 1.00 -13.36 5.04
N ARG A 238 0.47 -14.42 4.40
CA ARG A 238 0.96 -14.80 3.07
C ARG A 238 0.63 -13.74 2.02
N ALA A 239 -0.57 -13.12 2.13
CA ALA A 239 -0.99 -11.99 1.30
C ALA A 239 -1.90 -11.04 2.10
N VAL A 240 -1.85 -9.76 1.77
CA VAL A 240 -2.66 -8.70 2.36
C VAL A 240 -3.46 -7.99 1.26
N ASN A 241 -4.77 -7.90 1.44
CA ASN A 241 -5.68 -7.15 0.57
C ASN A 241 -6.21 -5.92 1.32
N VAL A 242 -6.09 -4.75 0.72
CA VAL A 242 -6.54 -3.49 1.30
C VAL A 242 -7.61 -2.87 0.42
N ASN A 243 -8.87 -3.09 0.77
CA ASN A 243 -10.05 -2.60 0.06
C ASN A 243 -10.74 -1.44 0.77
N ALA A 244 -10.16 -0.96 1.87
CA ALA A 244 -10.66 0.14 2.66
C ALA A 244 -9.51 0.92 3.31
N ARG A 245 -9.83 2.05 3.93
CA ARG A 245 -8.84 2.92 4.56
C ARG A 245 -8.27 2.29 5.84
N MET A 246 -6.96 2.39 5.98
CA MET A 246 -6.22 2.11 7.21
C MET A 246 -5.60 3.39 7.75
N GLN A 247 -5.69 3.58 9.07
CA GLN A 247 -5.07 4.72 9.75
C GLN A 247 -4.33 4.24 10.99
N VAL A 248 -3.01 4.45 10.99
CA VAL A 248 -2.08 3.99 12.03
C VAL A 248 -1.28 5.19 12.52
N GLY A 249 -1.09 5.33 13.83
CA GLY A 249 -0.40 6.48 14.40
C GLY A 249 1.11 6.47 14.13
N GLY A 250 1.78 5.38 14.46
CA GLY A 250 3.22 5.23 14.34
C GLY A 250 3.68 4.51 13.06
N GLU A 251 4.49 3.45 13.23
CA GLU A 251 4.98 2.64 12.12
C GLU A 251 3.95 1.56 11.72
N LEU A 252 3.64 1.46 10.44
CA LEU A 252 2.95 0.33 9.83
C LEU A 252 3.97 -0.58 9.13
N ARG A 253 4.05 -1.83 9.60
CA ARG A 253 4.84 -2.86 8.94
C ARG A 253 3.93 -3.92 8.33
N ILE A 254 4.18 -4.24 7.07
CA ILE A 254 3.48 -5.31 6.35
C ILE A 254 4.52 -6.32 5.90
N THR A 255 4.42 -7.55 6.41
CA THR A 255 5.32 -8.65 6.01
C THR A 255 4.49 -9.75 5.37
N THR A 256 4.83 -10.08 4.13
CA THR A 256 4.07 -11.06 3.35
C THR A 256 4.96 -12.16 2.81
N GLY A 257 4.33 -13.30 2.53
CA GLY A 257 4.97 -14.46 1.93
C GLY A 257 4.97 -15.69 2.82
N HIS A 258 5.54 -16.77 2.32
CA HIS A 258 5.71 -18.04 3.03
C HIS A 258 7.01 -18.00 3.84
N ASN A 259 6.94 -17.56 5.10
CA ASN A 259 8.09 -17.26 5.93
C ASN A 259 7.82 -17.43 7.43
N GLU A 260 8.89 -17.39 8.22
CA GLU A 260 8.82 -17.14 9.66
C GLU A 260 9.32 -15.73 9.95
N THR A 261 8.68 -15.09 10.94
CA THR A 261 9.03 -13.74 11.37
C THR A 261 9.33 -13.70 12.86
N ASP A 262 10.00 -12.66 13.31
CA ASP A 262 10.03 -12.26 14.72
C ASP A 262 8.70 -11.59 15.13
N PRO A 263 8.48 -11.22 16.40
CA PRO A 263 7.25 -10.56 16.85
C PRO A 263 7.00 -9.20 16.18
N ARG A 264 8.03 -8.56 15.64
CA ARG A 264 7.93 -7.28 14.93
C ARG A 264 7.69 -7.43 13.43
N GLY A 265 7.58 -8.68 12.93
CA GLY A 265 7.42 -8.95 11.50
C GLY A 265 8.71 -8.89 10.71
N ASN A 266 9.90 -8.83 11.33
CA ASN A 266 11.14 -9.03 10.59
C ASN A 266 11.29 -10.50 10.24
N ILE A 267 11.75 -10.78 9.01
CA ILE A 267 11.87 -12.14 8.51
C ILE A 267 13.05 -12.84 9.20
N THR A 268 12.78 -13.98 9.81
CA THR A 268 13.80 -14.81 10.45
C THR A 268 14.16 -16.04 9.61
N ARG A 269 13.20 -16.54 8.82
CA ARG A 269 13.42 -17.68 7.91
C ARG A 269 12.51 -17.60 6.69
N LEU A 270 13.08 -17.74 5.51
CA LEU A 270 12.33 -17.97 4.28
C LEU A 270 12.01 -19.46 4.16
N LYS A 271 10.79 -19.78 3.83
CA LYS A 271 10.37 -21.15 3.55
C LYS A 271 10.39 -21.40 2.04
N PRO A 272 10.64 -22.65 1.59
CA PRO A 272 10.50 -23.00 0.19
C PRO A 272 9.10 -22.62 -0.32
N GLY A 273 9.03 -22.04 -1.52
CA GLY A 273 7.76 -21.70 -2.12
C GLY A 273 6.98 -22.96 -2.48
N GLU A 274 5.77 -23.10 -1.96
CA GLU A 274 4.78 -24.03 -2.49
C GLU A 274 3.95 -23.29 -3.53
N ASP A 275 3.89 -23.80 -4.76
CA ASP A 275 3.05 -23.23 -5.83
C ASP A 275 1.54 -23.36 -5.52
N ALA A 276 1.18 -24.33 -4.68
CA ALA A 276 -0.19 -24.52 -4.23
C ALA A 276 -0.68 -23.34 -3.36
N GLY A 277 -1.64 -22.57 -3.89
CA GLY A 277 -2.23 -21.43 -3.18
C GLY A 277 -1.39 -20.15 -3.22
N LYS A 278 -0.37 -20.08 -4.08
CA LYS A 278 0.43 -18.88 -4.32
C LYS A 278 -0.48 -17.68 -4.67
N PRO A 279 -0.39 -16.55 -3.96
CA PRO A 279 -1.22 -15.39 -4.26
C PRO A 279 -0.76 -14.70 -5.55
N ALA A 280 -1.69 -14.03 -6.24
CA ALA A 280 -1.32 -13.21 -7.39
C ALA A 280 -0.49 -11.97 -6.97
N PHE A 281 -0.83 -11.39 -5.82
CA PHE A 281 -0.10 -10.29 -5.21
C PHE A 281 0.13 -10.53 -3.72
N ALA A 282 1.29 -10.13 -3.26
CA ALA A 282 1.66 -10.12 -1.84
C ALA A 282 0.90 -9.01 -1.08
N LEU A 283 0.82 -7.84 -1.69
CA LEU A 283 0.00 -6.72 -1.26
C LEU A 283 -0.84 -6.26 -2.45
N ASP A 284 -2.14 -6.16 -2.26
CA ASP A 284 -3.09 -5.65 -3.24
C ASP A 284 -3.93 -4.53 -2.62
N VAL A 285 -3.69 -3.30 -3.05
CA VAL A 285 -4.44 -2.13 -2.61
C VAL A 285 -5.38 -1.69 -3.72
N SER A 286 -6.67 -1.81 -3.49
CA SER A 286 -7.69 -1.38 -4.46
C SER A 286 -7.82 0.14 -4.52
N ALA A 287 -8.52 0.65 -5.53
CA ALA A 287 -8.75 2.09 -5.70
C ALA A 287 -9.52 2.75 -4.52
N LEU A 288 -10.26 1.97 -3.74
CA LEU A 288 -10.93 2.41 -2.52
C LEU A 288 -10.07 2.20 -1.27
N GLY A 289 -8.98 1.47 -1.41
CA GLY A 289 -8.01 1.20 -0.35
C GLY A 289 -7.09 2.39 -0.11
N GLY A 290 -6.61 2.50 1.11
CA GLY A 290 -5.60 3.49 1.47
C GLY A 290 -4.93 3.12 2.78
N MET A 291 -3.66 3.47 2.90
CA MET A 291 -2.88 3.24 4.11
C MET A 291 -2.18 4.53 4.51
N TYR A 292 -2.41 4.97 5.74
CA TYR A 292 -1.83 6.18 6.30
C TYR A 292 -1.19 5.82 7.64
N ALA A 293 0.10 6.11 7.75
CA ALA A 293 0.86 5.87 8.97
C ALA A 293 1.99 6.91 9.11
N GLY A 294 2.60 7.01 10.28
CA GLY A 294 3.80 7.81 10.44
C GLY A 294 4.92 7.35 9.50
N LYS A 295 5.14 6.04 9.45
CA LYS A 295 6.10 5.36 8.56
C LYS A 295 5.49 4.07 8.02
N ILE A 296 5.78 3.72 6.79
CA ILE A 296 5.29 2.48 6.17
C ILE A 296 6.47 1.65 5.66
N ILE A 297 6.52 0.39 6.08
CA ILE A 297 7.46 -0.60 5.59
C ILE A 297 6.68 -1.82 5.11
N MET A 298 6.85 -2.19 3.85
CA MET A 298 6.29 -3.41 3.27
C MET A 298 7.41 -4.29 2.72
N GLU A 299 7.40 -5.56 3.10
CA GLU A 299 8.34 -6.56 2.62
C GLU A 299 7.60 -7.82 2.17
N GLY A 300 7.65 -8.09 0.86
CA GLY A 300 7.13 -9.30 0.23
C GLY A 300 8.26 -10.24 -0.15
N THR A 301 8.21 -11.50 0.31
CA THR A 301 9.32 -12.45 0.20
C THR A 301 9.07 -13.64 -0.70
N GLU A 302 7.84 -13.86 -1.13
CA GLU A 302 7.50 -15.01 -1.97
C GLU A 302 7.91 -14.76 -3.42
N LYS A 303 8.78 -15.63 -3.94
CA LYS A 303 9.39 -15.47 -5.27
C LYS A 303 8.36 -15.28 -6.38
N GLY A 304 8.52 -14.20 -7.14
CA GLY A 304 7.66 -13.86 -8.27
C GLY A 304 6.28 -13.32 -7.88
N VAL A 305 6.01 -13.12 -6.58
CA VAL A 305 4.77 -12.49 -6.11
C VAL A 305 4.95 -10.99 -6.00
N GLY A 306 4.13 -10.26 -6.73
CA GLY A 306 4.25 -8.82 -6.88
C GLY A 306 3.45 -8.00 -5.85
N VAL A 307 3.50 -6.69 -6.04
CA VAL A 307 2.70 -5.69 -5.32
C VAL A 307 1.89 -4.88 -6.32
N ARG A 308 0.61 -4.66 -6.02
CA ARG A 308 -0.25 -3.77 -6.79
C ARG A 308 -0.82 -2.69 -5.89
N ASN A 309 -0.68 -1.44 -6.32
CA ASN A 309 -1.33 -0.31 -5.68
C ASN A 309 -2.18 0.47 -6.68
N ALA A 310 -3.48 0.53 -6.44
CA ALA A 310 -4.41 1.40 -7.15
C ALA A 310 -5.00 2.49 -6.23
N GLY A 311 -4.72 2.42 -4.92
CA GLY A 311 -5.17 3.35 -3.90
C GLY A 311 -4.11 4.38 -3.51
N GLU A 312 -4.14 4.80 -2.26
CA GLU A 312 -3.22 5.79 -1.72
C GLU A 312 -2.44 5.26 -0.51
N LEU A 313 -1.12 5.32 -0.55
CA LEU A 313 -0.22 5.00 0.54
C LEU A 313 0.51 6.26 0.96
N GLY A 314 0.32 6.70 2.20
CA GLY A 314 0.89 7.92 2.76
C GLY A 314 1.71 7.67 4.04
N ALA A 315 3.03 7.81 3.97
CA ALA A 315 3.88 7.91 5.17
C ALA A 315 3.97 9.38 5.61
N MET A 316 3.23 9.72 6.67
CA MET A 316 2.93 11.10 7.04
C MET A 316 4.04 11.80 7.86
N ALA A 317 5.05 11.07 8.31
CA ALA A 317 6.15 11.63 9.12
C ALA A 317 7.53 11.05 8.75
N GLY A 318 7.59 10.04 7.91
CA GLY A 318 8.84 9.33 7.61
C GLY A 318 8.87 8.69 6.23
N THR A 319 9.63 7.63 6.14
CA THR A 319 9.90 6.91 4.90
C THR A 319 8.75 5.96 4.54
N LEU A 320 8.42 5.89 3.25
CA LEU A 320 7.66 4.82 2.64
C LEU A 320 8.61 3.85 1.94
N SER A 321 8.70 2.62 2.43
CA SER A 321 9.55 1.58 1.85
C SER A 321 8.72 0.39 1.40
N LEU A 322 8.82 0.02 0.11
CA LEU A 322 8.15 -1.13 -0.48
C LEU A 322 9.18 -2.05 -1.12
N ARG A 323 9.16 -3.33 -0.74
CA ARG A 323 9.98 -4.37 -1.35
C ARG A 323 9.10 -5.54 -1.82
N ALA A 324 9.19 -5.88 -3.09
CA ALA A 324 8.47 -7.00 -3.70
C ALA A 324 9.43 -8.01 -4.32
N ASP A 325 9.23 -9.30 -4.10
CA ASP A 325 10.00 -10.38 -4.77
C ASP A 325 9.49 -10.69 -6.20
N GLY A 326 8.54 -9.91 -6.71
CA GLY A 326 8.01 -9.93 -8.06
C GLY A 326 7.92 -8.53 -8.65
N GLN A 327 6.94 -8.35 -9.54
CA GLN A 327 6.67 -7.03 -10.16
C GLN A 327 6.01 -6.06 -9.17
N LEU A 328 6.18 -4.77 -9.42
CA LEU A 328 5.44 -3.71 -8.72
C LEU A 328 4.65 -2.88 -9.73
N VAL A 329 3.35 -2.76 -9.51
CA VAL A 329 2.45 -1.97 -10.34
C VAL A 329 1.80 -0.88 -9.48
N ASN A 330 2.08 0.37 -9.81
CA ASN A 330 1.43 1.53 -9.19
C ASN A 330 0.57 2.28 -10.20
N SER A 331 -0.73 2.32 -9.95
CA SER A 331 -1.68 3.18 -10.67
C SER A 331 -2.32 4.24 -9.76
N GLY A 332 -2.05 4.18 -8.47
CA GLY A 332 -2.50 5.11 -7.44
C GLY A 332 -1.39 6.06 -7.00
N VAL A 333 -1.34 6.33 -5.70
CA VAL A 333 -0.38 7.26 -5.10
C VAL A 333 0.48 6.54 -4.07
N LEU A 334 1.79 6.71 -4.17
CA LEU A 334 2.74 6.40 -3.10
C LEU A 334 3.40 7.70 -2.67
N ALA A 335 3.19 8.10 -1.42
CA ALA A 335 3.67 9.36 -0.89
C ALA A 335 4.41 9.19 0.44
N GLY A 336 5.64 9.70 0.54
CA GLY A 336 6.40 9.82 1.78
C GLY A 336 6.68 11.28 2.12
N GLN A 337 6.46 11.69 3.36
CA GLN A 337 6.97 13.00 3.84
C GLN A 337 8.50 13.00 3.91
N GLY A 338 9.11 11.88 4.28
CA GLY A 338 10.54 11.62 4.13
C GLY A 338 10.85 11.00 2.77
N ASP A 339 11.64 9.93 2.76
CA ASP A 339 12.08 9.26 1.54
C ASP A 339 11.04 8.25 1.03
N LEU A 340 11.09 7.97 -0.26
CA LEU A 340 10.37 6.89 -0.92
C LEU A 340 11.36 5.91 -1.50
N SER A 341 11.38 4.68 -0.98
CA SER A 341 12.22 3.59 -1.50
C SER A 341 11.33 2.46 -2.03
N VAL A 342 11.47 2.14 -3.30
CA VAL A 342 10.72 1.05 -3.94
C VAL A 342 11.69 0.11 -4.65
N ALA A 343 11.68 -1.16 -4.24
CA ALA A 343 12.48 -2.21 -4.84
C ALA A 343 11.60 -3.38 -5.29
N ALA A 344 11.57 -3.65 -6.58
CA ALA A 344 10.96 -4.83 -7.16
C ALA A 344 12.03 -5.78 -7.66
N LYS A 345 11.88 -7.10 -7.52
CA LYS A 345 12.76 -8.09 -8.17
C LYS A 345 12.33 -8.43 -9.59
N GLY A 346 11.18 -7.96 -10.02
CA GLY A 346 10.69 -7.99 -11.40
C GLY A 346 10.66 -6.60 -12.03
N ASP A 347 9.66 -6.37 -12.87
CA ASP A 347 9.42 -5.08 -13.48
C ASP A 347 8.75 -4.09 -12.50
N LEU A 348 8.99 -2.79 -12.71
CA LEU A 348 8.29 -1.72 -12.02
C LEU A 348 7.50 -0.91 -13.05
N ARG A 349 6.18 -0.82 -12.87
CA ARG A 349 5.32 0.01 -13.70
C ARG A 349 4.63 1.08 -12.86
N ASN A 350 4.78 2.33 -13.27
CA ASN A 350 4.10 3.48 -12.67
C ASN A 350 3.24 4.21 -13.69
N THR A 351 1.94 4.20 -13.49
CA THR A 351 0.98 5.04 -14.23
C THR A 351 0.34 6.11 -13.34
N GLY A 352 0.60 6.05 -12.02
CA GLY A 352 0.13 6.97 -11.01
C GLY A 352 1.20 7.95 -10.55
N SER A 353 1.29 8.18 -9.26
CA SER A 353 2.22 9.13 -8.65
C SER A 353 3.11 8.47 -7.60
N LEU A 354 4.41 8.74 -7.68
CA LEU A 354 5.44 8.37 -6.72
C LEU A 354 6.07 9.67 -6.22
N THR A 355 5.86 10.02 -4.95
CA THR A 355 6.30 11.32 -4.40
C THR A 355 6.99 11.17 -3.06
N ALA A 356 8.04 11.96 -2.86
CA ALA A 356 8.74 12.06 -1.59
C ALA A 356 9.01 13.52 -1.23
N GLY A 357 9.00 13.85 0.04
CA GLY A 357 9.55 15.11 0.56
C GLY A 357 11.08 15.10 0.58
N GLY A 358 11.69 13.93 0.74
CA GLY A 358 13.11 13.64 0.63
C GLY A 358 13.48 13.03 -0.72
N ASP A 359 14.28 11.96 -0.66
CA ASP A 359 14.78 11.24 -1.84
C ASP A 359 13.74 10.24 -2.37
N VAL A 360 13.76 9.99 -3.68
CA VAL A 360 13.09 8.88 -4.34
C VAL A 360 14.13 7.91 -4.88
N GLU A 361 14.07 6.67 -4.43
CA GLU A 361 14.91 5.59 -4.94
C GLU A 361 14.05 4.46 -5.48
N LEU A 362 14.16 4.18 -6.79
CA LEU A 362 13.46 3.08 -7.45
C LEU A 362 14.47 2.12 -8.06
N THR A 363 14.36 0.83 -7.70
CA THR A 363 15.24 -0.22 -8.20
C THR A 363 14.44 -1.38 -8.75
N ALA A 364 14.75 -1.78 -9.98
CA ALA A 364 14.17 -2.94 -10.64
C ALA A 364 15.21 -3.64 -11.53
N PRO A 365 15.63 -4.89 -11.24
CA PRO A 365 16.47 -5.65 -12.15
C PRO A 365 15.78 -6.01 -13.48
N GLY A 366 14.46 -5.89 -13.55
CA GLY A 366 13.66 -5.87 -14.77
C GLY A 366 13.57 -4.48 -15.40
N THR A 367 12.47 -4.18 -16.08
CA THR A 367 12.22 -2.88 -16.69
C THR A 367 11.52 -1.93 -15.72
N LEU A 368 11.84 -0.63 -15.80
CA LEU A 368 11.12 0.44 -15.16
C LEU A 368 10.34 1.21 -16.23
N ASN A 369 9.00 1.07 -16.19
CA ASN A 369 8.08 1.75 -17.09
C ASN A 369 7.35 2.87 -16.34
N ASN A 370 7.57 4.12 -16.74
CA ASN A 370 6.91 5.28 -16.12
C ASN A 370 6.06 6.04 -17.15
N GLU A 371 4.77 6.06 -16.92
CA GLU A 371 3.79 6.86 -17.67
C GLU A 371 3.18 7.98 -16.79
N GLY A 372 3.49 7.97 -15.50
CA GLY A 372 2.97 8.88 -14.49
C GLY A 372 4.01 9.88 -13.98
N VAL A 373 3.90 10.23 -12.70
CA VAL A 373 4.76 11.22 -12.03
C VAL A 373 5.71 10.52 -11.05
N ILE A 374 6.98 10.88 -11.10
CA ILE A 374 7.99 10.55 -10.10
C ILE A 374 8.61 11.88 -9.62
N ARG A 375 8.45 12.18 -8.33
CA ARG A 375 8.91 13.44 -7.75
C ARG A 375 9.60 13.24 -6.42
N GLY A 376 10.84 13.69 -6.31
CA GLY A 376 11.58 13.87 -5.04
C GLY A 376 11.69 15.33 -4.66
N GLY A 377 11.54 15.65 -3.40
CA GLY A 377 11.87 16.96 -2.85
C GLY A 377 13.39 17.19 -2.83
N GLN A 378 14.15 16.10 -2.87
CA GLN A 378 15.60 16.06 -3.01
C GLN A 378 15.97 15.26 -4.27
N ASP A 379 16.80 14.23 -4.13
CA ASP A 379 17.28 13.45 -5.27
C ASP A 379 16.25 12.43 -5.76
N VAL A 380 16.31 12.13 -7.06
CA VAL A 380 15.56 11.03 -7.68
C VAL A 380 16.55 10.09 -8.36
N ARG A 381 16.60 8.84 -7.91
CA ARG A 381 17.47 7.79 -8.45
C ARG A 381 16.65 6.64 -8.99
N LEU A 382 16.78 6.37 -10.28
CA LEU A 382 16.15 5.23 -10.95
C LEU A 382 17.22 4.29 -11.46
N THR A 383 17.14 3.01 -11.06
CA THR A 383 18.07 1.97 -11.51
C THR A 383 17.28 0.76 -12.02
N ALA A 384 17.49 0.38 -13.29
CA ALA A 384 16.81 -0.77 -13.89
C ALA A 384 17.63 -1.40 -15.02
N ALA A 385 17.23 -2.60 -15.47
CA ALA A 385 17.80 -3.20 -16.69
C ALA A 385 17.41 -2.39 -17.94
N GLY A 386 16.21 -1.82 -17.97
CA GLY A 386 15.73 -0.86 -18.98
C GLY A 386 14.87 0.21 -18.34
N ILE A 387 15.03 1.47 -18.74
CA ILE A 387 14.21 2.59 -18.24
C ILE A 387 13.42 3.18 -19.41
N TYR A 388 12.09 3.19 -19.27
CA TYR A 388 11.16 3.70 -20.28
C TYR A 388 10.20 4.70 -19.64
N SER A 389 10.53 5.99 -19.73
CA SER A 389 9.69 7.10 -19.27
C SER A 389 9.03 7.76 -20.49
N SER A 390 7.70 7.69 -20.56
CA SER A 390 6.90 8.08 -21.73
C SER A 390 6.88 9.61 -21.93
N GLU A 391 6.33 10.04 -23.07
CA GLU A 391 6.14 11.47 -23.39
C GLU A 391 5.21 12.19 -22.39
N LYS A 392 4.30 11.47 -21.75
CA LYS A 392 3.35 12.02 -20.75
C LYS A 392 3.91 12.03 -19.34
N SER A 393 5.04 11.40 -19.12
CA SER A 393 5.65 11.24 -17.79
C SER A 393 6.29 12.52 -17.27
N THR A 394 6.44 12.58 -15.96
CA THR A 394 7.19 13.63 -15.28
C THR A 394 8.20 13.03 -14.32
N LEU A 395 9.47 13.40 -14.48
CA LEU A 395 10.55 13.13 -13.55
C LEU A 395 11.02 14.46 -12.97
N LEU A 396 10.91 14.64 -11.65
CA LEU A 396 11.24 15.89 -10.98
C LEU A 396 12.09 15.64 -9.73
N ALA A 397 13.29 16.21 -9.69
CA ALA A 397 14.19 16.18 -8.56
C ALA A 397 14.45 17.59 -8.02
N GLY A 398 14.27 17.76 -6.70
CA GLY A 398 14.39 19.03 -6.02
C GLY A 398 13.14 19.91 -6.10
N ALA A 399 12.98 20.80 -5.11
CA ALA A 399 11.90 21.78 -5.11
C ALA A 399 12.22 22.93 -6.06
N PRO A 400 11.26 23.46 -6.82
CA PRO A 400 11.47 24.72 -7.53
C PRO A 400 11.63 25.85 -6.52
N ALA A 401 12.81 26.45 -6.51
CA ALA A 401 13.14 27.81 -6.01
C ALA A 401 12.77 28.18 -4.55
N ALA A 402 12.76 27.26 -3.58
CA ALA A 402 12.45 27.62 -2.18
C ALA A 402 13.57 27.37 -1.16
N THR A 403 14.71 26.81 -1.55
CA THR A 403 15.84 26.61 -0.62
C THR A 403 17.09 27.31 -1.12
N THR A 404 17.57 28.24 -0.33
CA THR A 404 18.83 28.99 -0.51
C THR A 404 20.08 28.12 -0.34
N ASP A 405 19.92 26.83 -0.05
CA ASP A 405 21.01 25.86 0.06
C ASP A 405 21.03 24.95 -1.19
N GLY A 406 21.77 25.37 -2.19
CA GLY A 406 21.75 24.92 -3.58
C GLY A 406 22.36 23.54 -3.86
N THR A 407 22.21 22.52 -3.02
CA THR A 407 23.03 21.30 -3.13
C THR A 407 22.25 19.98 -3.33
N LYS A 408 20.94 19.97 -3.34
CA LYS A 408 20.17 18.73 -3.50
C LYS A 408 19.07 18.87 -4.54
N GLY A 409 18.85 17.81 -5.30
CA GLY A 409 17.85 17.75 -6.35
C GLY A 409 18.43 17.22 -7.65
N ASP A 410 19.23 16.15 -7.57
CA ASP A 410 19.80 15.46 -8.73
C ASP A 410 18.83 14.41 -9.25
N LEU A 411 18.69 14.31 -10.56
CA LEU A 411 17.97 13.24 -11.25
C LEU A 411 18.99 12.30 -11.88
N VAL A 412 19.08 11.08 -11.33
CA VAL A 412 20.03 10.06 -11.79
C VAL A 412 19.26 8.88 -12.36
N LEU A 413 19.46 8.59 -13.63
CA LEU A 413 18.87 7.48 -14.37
C LEU A 413 19.97 6.54 -14.81
N THR A 414 19.99 5.31 -14.26
CA THR A 414 20.98 4.30 -14.59
C THR A 414 20.28 3.07 -15.18
N SER A 415 20.47 2.87 -16.47
CA SER A 415 19.92 1.72 -17.20
C SER A 415 21.04 0.75 -17.58
N GLY A 416 20.86 -0.54 -17.30
CA GLY A 416 21.75 -1.59 -17.81
C GLY A 416 21.60 -1.82 -19.32
N GLY A 417 20.47 -1.42 -19.90
CA GLY A 417 20.12 -1.49 -21.31
C GLY A 417 19.72 -0.14 -21.87
N GLU A 418 18.67 -0.10 -22.65
CA GLU A 418 18.16 1.14 -23.26
C GLU A 418 17.51 2.06 -22.22
N LEU A 419 17.76 3.37 -22.34
CA LEU A 419 17.13 4.42 -21.56
C LEU A 419 16.30 5.32 -22.47
N LYS A 420 15.00 5.43 -22.18
CA LYS A 420 14.09 6.40 -22.82
C LYS A 420 13.52 7.33 -21.74
N ALA A 421 13.71 8.65 -21.92
CA ALA A 421 13.16 9.66 -20.99
C ALA A 421 12.55 10.81 -21.83
N ARG A 422 11.40 10.52 -22.45
CA ARG A 422 10.77 11.38 -23.46
C ARG A 422 9.81 12.42 -22.91
N GLY A 423 9.51 12.38 -21.61
CA GLY A 423 8.59 13.30 -20.95
C GLY A 423 9.26 14.59 -20.45
N GLN A 424 8.72 15.11 -19.35
CA GLN A 424 9.32 16.24 -18.64
C GLN A 424 10.35 15.72 -17.64
N ASN A 425 11.61 16.09 -17.81
CA ASN A 425 12.73 15.74 -16.95
C ASN A 425 13.31 17.02 -16.34
N LYS A 426 13.13 17.23 -15.05
CA LYS A 426 13.59 18.45 -14.41
C LYS A 426 14.34 18.17 -13.11
N ALA A 427 15.49 18.82 -12.95
CA ALA A 427 16.29 18.75 -11.74
C ALA A 427 16.75 20.13 -11.28
N ALA A 428 16.69 20.38 -9.98
CA ALA A 428 17.25 21.59 -9.40
C ALA A 428 18.79 21.58 -9.41
N GLY A 429 19.39 20.39 -9.30
CA GLY A 429 20.81 20.12 -9.44
C GLY A 429 21.17 19.66 -10.87
N LYS A 430 21.65 18.44 -10.99
CA LYS A 430 22.06 17.86 -12.29
C LYS A 430 21.13 16.74 -12.72
N ILE A 431 21.07 16.50 -14.03
CA ILE A 431 20.53 15.29 -14.64
C ILE A 431 21.69 14.46 -15.15
N VAL A 432 21.76 13.20 -14.70
CA VAL A 432 22.73 12.21 -15.18
C VAL A 432 21.94 11.00 -15.69
N ALA A 433 22.00 10.75 -16.98
CA ALA A 433 21.32 9.62 -17.60
C ALA A 433 22.33 8.75 -18.36
N SER A 434 22.38 7.47 -18.03
CA SER A 434 23.30 6.50 -18.64
C SER A 434 22.58 5.21 -19.02
N GLY A 435 22.93 4.67 -20.19
CA GLY A 435 22.40 3.42 -20.72
C GLY A 435 23.23 2.92 -21.91
N THR A 436 22.87 1.74 -22.47
CA THR A 436 23.50 1.29 -23.73
C THR A 436 23.18 2.22 -24.89
N GLY A 437 21.96 2.76 -24.94
CA GLY A 437 21.50 3.87 -25.76
C GLY A 437 20.66 4.82 -24.94
N VAL A 438 20.63 6.10 -25.27
CA VAL A 438 19.86 7.13 -24.56
C VAL A 438 18.95 7.86 -25.54
N ASP A 439 17.66 7.87 -25.27
CA ASP A 439 16.65 8.52 -26.08
C ASP A 439 15.82 9.49 -25.23
N VAL A 440 16.06 10.76 -25.45
CA VAL A 440 15.30 11.87 -24.86
C VAL A 440 14.50 12.63 -25.94
N SER A 441 14.22 11.99 -27.08
CA SER A 441 13.49 12.61 -28.18
C SER A 441 12.13 13.15 -27.74
N GLY A 442 11.79 14.36 -28.21
CA GLY A 442 10.55 15.06 -27.87
C GLY A 442 10.46 15.54 -26.40
N SER A 443 11.46 15.25 -25.56
CA SER A 443 11.43 15.62 -24.16
C SER A 443 11.65 17.12 -23.90
N ARG A 444 11.21 17.54 -22.72
CA ARG A 444 11.68 18.78 -22.11
C ARG A 444 12.57 18.45 -20.92
N THR A 445 13.87 18.66 -21.09
CA THR A 445 14.91 18.30 -20.12
C THR A 445 15.65 19.55 -19.65
N GLU A 446 15.57 19.86 -18.35
CA GLU A 446 16.10 21.11 -17.76
C GLU A 446 16.79 20.84 -16.42
N ALA A 447 18.04 21.31 -16.26
CA ALA A 447 18.80 21.22 -15.01
C ALA A 447 19.93 22.27 -14.98
N LYS A 448 20.67 22.39 -13.85
CA LYS A 448 21.93 23.12 -13.83
C LYS A 448 22.97 22.49 -14.76
N ALA A 449 23.11 21.15 -14.66
CA ALA A 449 23.98 20.41 -15.56
C ALA A 449 23.24 19.19 -16.10
N VAL A 450 23.42 18.88 -17.39
CA VAL A 450 22.85 17.68 -18.01
C VAL A 450 23.97 16.83 -18.60
N THR A 451 24.04 15.56 -18.19
CA THR A 451 24.98 14.58 -18.73
C THR A 451 24.21 13.38 -19.28
N LEU A 452 24.33 13.12 -20.57
CA LEU A 452 23.78 11.93 -21.21
C LEU A 452 24.92 11.06 -21.71
N THR A 453 24.93 9.78 -21.36
CA THR A 453 25.96 8.82 -21.75
C THR A 453 25.31 7.56 -22.35
N ALA A 454 25.56 7.33 -23.63
CA ALA A 454 25.23 6.09 -24.33
C ALA A 454 26.50 5.26 -24.51
N THR A 455 26.57 4.10 -23.86
CA THR A 455 27.83 3.33 -23.76
C THR A 455 28.11 2.44 -24.97
N GLU A 456 27.07 2.04 -25.72
CA GLU A 456 27.18 1.12 -26.86
C GLU A 456 26.51 1.66 -28.13
N ARG A 457 25.48 2.51 -27.98
CA ARG A 457 24.66 3.03 -29.07
C ARG A 457 24.75 4.55 -29.13
N GLY A 458 23.76 5.16 -29.78
CA GLY A 458 23.64 6.59 -29.94
C GLY A 458 22.81 7.28 -28.86
N ILE A 459 22.80 8.60 -28.93
CA ILE A 459 21.90 9.48 -28.21
C ILE A 459 20.93 10.10 -29.20
N SER A 460 19.62 10.05 -28.90
CA SER A 460 18.62 10.82 -29.62
C SER A 460 18.10 11.97 -28.77
N THR A 461 18.28 13.19 -29.27
CA THR A 461 17.68 14.44 -28.78
C THR A 461 16.70 15.02 -29.83
N ALA A 462 16.27 14.20 -30.78
CA ALA A 462 15.41 14.64 -31.88
C ALA A 462 14.10 15.28 -31.37
N GLY A 463 13.83 16.51 -31.79
CA GLY A 463 12.65 17.26 -31.33
C GLY A 463 12.64 17.63 -29.85
N ALA A 464 13.69 17.33 -29.10
CA ALA A 464 13.78 17.65 -27.66
C ALA A 464 14.17 19.12 -27.41
N GLU A 465 13.75 19.64 -26.26
CA GLU A 465 14.28 20.86 -25.66
C GLU A 465 15.15 20.47 -24.44
N LEU A 466 16.48 20.50 -24.62
CA LEU A 466 17.44 20.14 -23.59
C LEU A 466 18.23 21.36 -23.17
N ARG A 467 18.14 21.74 -21.89
CA ARG A 467 18.80 22.89 -21.33
C ARG A 467 19.59 22.58 -20.06
N GLY A 468 20.88 22.85 -20.09
CA GLY A 468 21.74 22.89 -18.91
C GLY A 468 22.19 24.32 -18.63
N GLN A 469 21.86 24.90 -17.48
CA GLN A 469 22.23 26.28 -17.16
C GLN A 469 23.75 26.44 -17.23
N ASP A 470 24.49 25.54 -16.60
CA ASP A 470 25.95 25.58 -16.52
C ASP A 470 26.60 24.75 -17.64
N THR A 471 26.21 23.47 -17.73
CA THR A 471 26.85 22.54 -18.67
C THR A 471 25.86 21.54 -19.27
N VAL A 472 26.11 21.20 -20.54
CA VAL A 472 25.53 20.03 -21.21
C VAL A 472 26.66 19.16 -21.73
N SER A 473 26.67 17.87 -21.33
CA SER A 473 27.64 16.89 -21.81
C SER A 473 26.93 15.72 -22.46
N LEU A 474 27.17 15.45 -23.72
CA LEU A 474 26.63 14.34 -24.49
C LEU A 474 27.80 13.45 -24.92
N ARG A 475 27.74 12.16 -24.50
CA ARG A 475 28.73 11.15 -24.89
C ARG A 475 28.02 9.95 -25.51
N ALA A 476 28.28 9.67 -26.77
CA ALA A 476 27.69 8.55 -27.50
C ALA A 476 28.75 7.66 -28.12
N ALA A 477 28.56 6.35 -28.08
CA ALA A 477 29.49 5.38 -28.70
C ALA A 477 29.37 5.37 -30.24
N THR A 478 28.18 5.57 -30.79
CA THR A 478 27.96 5.49 -32.26
C THR A 478 27.61 6.83 -32.89
N GLY A 479 26.61 7.55 -32.38
CA GLY A 479 26.18 8.81 -33.00
C GLY A 479 25.19 9.59 -32.13
N ILE A 480 25.01 10.87 -32.46
CA ILE A 480 24.00 11.72 -31.84
C ILE A 480 23.06 12.25 -32.91
N ASP A 481 21.77 12.00 -32.74
CA ASP A 481 20.71 12.54 -33.60
C ASP A 481 20.02 13.69 -32.85
N ASN A 482 20.24 14.93 -33.34
CA ASN A 482 19.59 16.16 -32.88
C ASN A 482 18.64 16.75 -33.95
N THR A 483 18.02 15.89 -34.77
CA THR A 483 17.09 16.37 -35.80
C THR A 483 15.94 17.18 -35.17
N ALA A 484 15.79 18.44 -35.57
CA ALA A 484 14.81 19.38 -35.03
C ALA A 484 14.89 19.61 -33.49
N GLY A 485 15.91 19.09 -32.81
CA GLY A 485 16.13 19.28 -31.37
C GLY A 485 16.82 20.59 -31.05
N ARG A 486 16.63 21.05 -29.80
CA ARG A 486 17.30 22.23 -29.25
C ARG A 486 18.13 21.80 -28.05
N VAL A 487 19.41 21.91 -28.11
CA VAL A 487 20.34 21.65 -27.02
C VAL A 487 21.08 22.93 -26.69
N SER A 488 20.96 23.42 -25.45
CA SER A 488 21.61 24.66 -25.01
C SER A 488 22.25 24.50 -23.63
N GLY A 489 23.37 25.23 -23.43
CA GLY A 489 24.06 25.24 -22.14
C GLY A 489 25.14 26.32 -22.05
N GLY A 490 25.50 26.73 -20.82
CA GLY A 490 26.63 27.61 -20.59
C GLY A 490 27.91 27.06 -21.22
N ARG A 491 28.19 25.77 -21.02
CA ARG A 491 29.22 25.00 -21.73
C ARG A 491 28.55 23.80 -22.41
N LEU A 492 28.84 23.55 -23.66
CA LEU A 492 28.38 22.40 -24.41
C LEU A 492 29.56 21.49 -24.78
N THR A 493 29.57 20.25 -24.30
CA THR A 493 30.58 19.23 -24.61
C THR A 493 29.92 18.06 -25.31
N ILE A 494 30.36 17.78 -26.52
CA ILE A 494 29.84 16.65 -27.31
C ILE A 494 30.99 15.72 -27.66
N HIS A 495 30.83 14.44 -27.38
CA HIS A 495 31.77 13.39 -27.74
C HIS A 495 31.01 12.28 -28.46
N SER A 496 31.18 12.18 -29.76
CA SER A 496 30.50 11.23 -30.63
C SER A 496 31.21 11.05 -31.95
N PRO A 497 31.28 9.85 -32.53
CA PRO A 497 31.83 9.64 -33.87
C PRO A 497 31.02 10.37 -34.98
N GLU A 498 29.70 10.48 -34.78
CA GLU A 498 28.80 11.08 -35.77
C GLU A 498 27.79 12.02 -35.08
N ILE A 499 27.42 13.13 -35.72
CA ILE A 499 26.39 14.03 -35.24
C ILE A 499 25.49 14.41 -36.42
N THR A 500 24.20 14.05 -36.31
CA THR A 500 23.15 14.53 -37.21
C THR A 500 22.42 15.68 -36.54
N ASN A 501 22.44 16.87 -37.19
CA ASN A 501 21.82 18.10 -36.65
C ASN A 501 20.91 18.80 -37.67
N THR A 502 20.07 18.03 -38.38
CA THR A 502 19.16 18.54 -39.41
C THR A 502 18.05 19.37 -38.78
N ARG A 503 17.97 20.69 -39.09
CA ARG A 503 17.03 21.64 -38.49
C ARG A 503 17.12 21.73 -36.95
N GLY A 504 18.19 21.20 -36.36
CA GLY A 504 18.44 21.26 -34.92
C GLY A 504 19.29 22.47 -34.53
N LEU A 505 19.30 22.80 -33.24
CA LEU A 505 20.11 23.83 -32.66
C LEU A 505 21.02 23.26 -31.58
N LEU A 506 22.34 23.49 -31.71
CA LEU A 506 23.33 23.23 -30.67
C LEU A 506 23.89 24.60 -30.29
N ASN A 507 23.58 25.09 -29.05
CA ASN A 507 23.88 26.44 -28.62
C ASN A 507 24.70 26.45 -27.32
N GLN A 508 25.85 27.13 -27.34
CA GLN A 508 26.60 27.45 -26.15
C GLN A 508 26.38 28.92 -25.77
N GLU A 509 25.83 29.15 -24.57
CA GLU A 509 25.45 30.49 -24.08
C GLU A 509 26.58 31.21 -23.35
N GLY A 510 27.67 30.51 -22.96
CA GLY A 510 28.85 31.07 -22.29
C GLY A 510 29.97 31.45 -23.25
N THR A 511 31.11 31.91 -22.70
CA THR A 511 32.32 32.21 -23.48
C THR A 511 32.79 30.98 -24.26
N PRO A 512 33.17 31.12 -25.54
CA PRO A 512 33.44 30.00 -26.43
C PRO A 512 34.75 29.30 -26.09
N ASP A 513 34.65 28.19 -25.37
CA ASP A 513 35.65 27.11 -25.36
C ASP A 513 35.06 25.89 -26.06
N LEU A 514 34.95 25.97 -27.36
CA LEU A 514 34.45 24.89 -28.19
C LEU A 514 35.58 23.87 -28.42
N LEU A 515 35.66 22.82 -27.62
CA LEU A 515 36.48 21.65 -27.91
C LEU A 515 35.68 20.68 -28.79
N LEU A 516 35.70 20.87 -30.08
CA LEU A 516 35.31 19.88 -31.09
C LEU A 516 36.51 18.97 -31.32
N SER A 517 36.56 17.81 -30.69
CA SER A 517 37.48 16.75 -31.14
C SER A 517 36.84 16.00 -32.31
N GLN A 518 37.05 16.45 -33.52
CA GLN A 518 36.86 15.70 -34.72
C GLN A 518 38.02 14.74 -34.92
N HIS A 519 37.80 13.45 -34.76
CA HIS A 519 38.62 12.44 -35.40
C HIS A 519 37.97 12.09 -36.73
N THR A 520 38.36 12.82 -37.76
CA THR A 520 38.23 12.37 -39.16
C THR A 520 39.46 11.56 -39.47
N LEU A 521 39.30 10.29 -39.77
CA LEU A 521 40.16 9.51 -40.65
C LEU A 521 39.33 8.96 -41.78
#